data_40e838818191e066264207fb6f5d752d
#
_entry.id   40e838818191e066264207fb6f5d752d
#
_cell.length_a   1.000
_cell.length_b   1.000
_cell.length_c   1.000
_cell.angle_alpha   90.00
_cell.angle_beta   90.00
_cell.angle_gamma   90.00
#
_symmetry.space_group_name_H-M   'P 1'
#
loop_
_entity.id
_entity.type
_entity.pdbx_description
1 polymer ?
#
loop_
_entity_poly.entity_id
_entity_poly.type
_entity_poly.pdbx_seq_one_letter_code
_entity_poly.pdbx_strand_id
1 'polypeptide(L)'
;MKSKIIRIIPDQEKTFPRNQNESSPVSSPTFLRPAKTVPFLLFVFFLVFTLSFLIVKNLKSSNAYSISNFRAGNIISDYTMTNTGTMNQQQIQEFLTQKNPCNDYNISRASQYPGYHYHIENGKFVCLSEETFEYNGVKQTAAQVIYEASQDYRINPQVLLVLLEKEQGLITDTWPNHIQYRSATGFGCPDTAACDSKYYGFRNQVRNAARLFREVLDGGYTNYPVGENFVHYNPNFACGGSKVYIE
;
A
#
# COMPACT_ATOMS: atom_id res chain seq x y z
N MET A 1 14.81 5.87 10.75
CA MET A 1 13.72 4.92 10.34
C MET A 1 14.04 3.54 10.89
N LYS A 2 13.28 3.06 11.84
CA LYS A 2 13.39 1.64 12.23
C LYS A 2 12.59 0.84 11.20
N SER A 3 13.28 0.21 10.26
CA SER A 3 12.69 -0.77 9.35
C SER A 3 12.09 -1.91 10.19
N LYS A 4 10.77 -1.96 10.29
CA LYS A 4 10.08 -3.11 10.85
C LYS A 4 10.14 -4.22 9.82
N ILE A 5 11.13 -5.09 9.94
CA ILE A 5 11.16 -6.35 9.19
C ILE A 5 10.00 -7.20 9.70
N ILE A 6 8.97 -7.34 8.88
CA ILE A 6 7.93 -8.34 9.10
C ILE A 6 8.56 -9.70 8.80
N ARG A 7 8.94 -10.43 9.86
CA ARG A 7 9.24 -11.86 9.72
C ARG A 7 7.93 -12.59 9.45
N ILE A 8 7.79 -13.09 8.25
CA ILE A 8 6.79 -14.10 7.93
C ILE A 8 7.28 -15.40 8.58
N ILE A 9 6.66 -15.78 9.69
CA ILE A 9 6.84 -17.08 10.32
C ILE A 9 5.99 -18.05 9.50
N PRO A 10 6.56 -19.14 8.95
CA PRO A 10 5.73 -20.14 8.28
C PRO A 10 4.83 -20.84 9.29
N ASP A 11 3.55 -20.92 8.96
CA ASP A 11 2.52 -21.61 9.73
C ASP A 11 2.94 -23.05 10.01
N GLN A 12 2.98 -23.40 11.28
CA GLN A 12 3.17 -24.77 11.73
C GLN A 12 1.91 -25.56 11.40
N GLU A 13 2.09 -26.53 10.55
CA GLU A 13 1.10 -27.53 10.18
C GLU A 13 0.57 -28.24 11.44
N LYS A 14 -0.64 -27.91 11.85
CA LYS A 14 -1.35 -28.62 12.94
C LYS A 14 -1.83 -29.95 12.41
N THR A 15 -1.10 -31.01 12.74
CA THR A 15 -1.55 -32.39 12.57
C THR A 15 -2.72 -32.67 13.52
N PHE A 16 -3.89 -32.94 12.96
CA PHE A 16 -5.04 -33.48 13.72
C PHE A 16 -4.85 -34.95 13.99
N PRO A 17 -5.14 -35.43 15.20
CA PRO A 17 -5.06 -36.87 15.50
C PRO A 17 -6.21 -37.64 14.84
N ARG A 18 -5.84 -38.69 14.15
CA ARG A 18 -6.73 -39.66 13.52
C ARG A 18 -7.35 -40.52 14.60
N ASN A 19 -8.65 -40.38 14.84
CA ASN A 19 -9.40 -41.29 15.69
C ASN A 19 -9.80 -42.53 14.88
N GLN A 20 -9.32 -43.70 15.30
CA GLN A 20 -9.76 -45.01 14.83
C GLN A 20 -10.83 -45.56 15.75
N ASN A 21 -11.70 -46.32 15.14
CA ASN A 21 -12.65 -47.28 15.67
C ASN A 21 -14.04 -46.75 16.08
N GLU A 22 -15.04 -47.18 15.29
CA GLU A 22 -15.99 -48.19 15.79
C GLU A 22 -16.84 -48.72 14.63
N SER A 23 -16.83 -50.03 14.49
CA SER A 23 -17.67 -50.83 13.62
C SER A 23 -19.04 -51.05 14.26
N SER A 24 -20.12 -50.82 13.54
CA SER A 24 -21.47 -51.27 13.90
C SER A 24 -22.28 -51.66 12.68
N PRO A 25 -23.26 -52.55 12.76
CA PRO A 25 -23.56 -53.55 11.75
C PRO A 25 -24.53 -53.08 10.67
N VAL A 26 -24.37 -53.70 9.53
CA VAL A 26 -25.21 -53.60 8.33
C VAL A 26 -26.66 -53.96 8.63
N SER A 27 -27.57 -52.99 8.44
CA SER A 27 -29.01 -53.24 8.32
C SER A 27 -29.39 -53.05 6.80
N SER A 28 -30.09 -54.07 6.30
CA SER A 28 -30.57 -54.21 4.94
C SER A 28 -31.39 -53.02 4.40
N PRO A 29 -31.33 -52.70 3.12
CA PRO A 29 -32.03 -51.55 2.56
C PRO A 29 -33.53 -51.87 2.35
N THR A 30 -34.39 -51.14 3.05
CA THR A 30 -35.81 -51.02 2.70
C THR A 30 -35.96 -50.16 1.46
N PHE A 31 -36.48 -50.72 0.41
CA PHE A 31 -36.86 -50.06 -0.83
C PHE A 31 -37.93 -49.00 -0.56
N LEU A 32 -37.55 -47.74 -0.50
CA LEU A 32 -38.48 -46.60 -0.48
C LEU A 32 -38.84 -46.21 -1.94
N ARG A 33 -40.14 -46.21 -2.20
CA ARG A 33 -40.71 -45.73 -3.48
C ARG A 33 -40.31 -44.29 -3.75
N PRO A 34 -39.98 -43.88 -5.00
CA PRO A 34 -39.55 -42.51 -5.31
C PRO A 34 -40.70 -41.54 -5.05
N ALA A 35 -40.47 -40.64 -4.11
CA ALA A 35 -41.37 -39.50 -3.91
C ALA A 35 -41.25 -38.54 -5.07
N LYS A 36 -42.39 -37.93 -5.48
CA LYS A 36 -42.51 -36.96 -6.61
C LYS A 36 -41.71 -35.66 -6.42
N THR A 37 -40.86 -35.55 -5.42
CA THR A 37 -40.03 -34.40 -5.05
C THR A 37 -38.63 -34.42 -5.66
N VAL A 38 -38.21 -35.53 -6.29
CA VAL A 38 -36.87 -35.68 -6.88
C VAL A 38 -36.61 -34.63 -7.99
N PRO A 39 -37.56 -34.31 -8.92
CA PRO A 39 -37.28 -33.33 -9.96
C PRO A 39 -37.11 -31.90 -9.42
N PHE A 40 -37.76 -31.54 -8.32
CA PHE A 40 -37.64 -30.22 -7.71
C PHE A 40 -36.27 -30.05 -7.03
N LEU A 41 -35.78 -31.06 -6.33
CA LEU A 41 -34.44 -31.04 -5.71
C LEU A 41 -33.32 -30.98 -6.76
N LEU A 42 -33.46 -31.71 -7.88
CA LEU A 42 -32.51 -31.64 -8.98
C LEU A 42 -32.50 -30.26 -9.65
N PHE A 43 -33.67 -29.62 -9.79
CA PHE A 43 -33.78 -28.29 -10.35
C PHE A 43 -33.11 -27.24 -9.44
N VAL A 44 -33.33 -27.29 -8.13
CA VAL A 44 -32.69 -26.40 -7.17
C VAL A 44 -31.16 -26.61 -7.16
N PHE A 45 -30.71 -27.86 -7.22
CA PHE A 45 -29.28 -28.18 -7.30
C PHE A 45 -28.63 -27.63 -8.56
N PHE A 46 -29.32 -27.75 -9.70
CA PHE A 46 -28.84 -27.22 -10.98
C PHE A 46 -28.79 -25.68 -10.97
N LEU A 47 -29.74 -25.04 -10.33
CA LEU A 47 -29.83 -23.57 -10.20
C LEU A 47 -28.74 -23.03 -9.29
N VAL A 48 -28.46 -23.68 -8.18
CA VAL A 48 -27.35 -23.33 -7.27
C VAL A 48 -26.01 -23.55 -7.96
N PHE A 49 -25.87 -24.65 -8.72
CA PHE A 49 -24.62 -24.96 -9.42
C PHE A 49 -24.34 -23.95 -10.57
N THR A 50 -25.37 -23.56 -11.32
CA THR A 50 -25.23 -22.53 -12.38
C THR A 50 -24.94 -21.15 -11.79
N LEU A 51 -25.57 -20.78 -10.67
CA LEU A 51 -25.31 -19.53 -9.96
C LEU A 51 -23.88 -19.48 -9.42
N SER A 52 -23.39 -20.59 -8.84
CA SER A 52 -22.02 -20.72 -8.37
C SER A 52 -21.01 -20.59 -9.51
N PHE A 53 -21.31 -21.17 -10.68
CA PHE A 53 -20.45 -21.08 -11.86
C PHE A 53 -20.39 -19.67 -12.46
N LEU A 54 -21.50 -18.92 -12.39
CA LEU A 54 -21.56 -17.51 -12.80
C LEU A 54 -20.76 -16.60 -11.84
N ILE A 55 -20.80 -16.89 -10.54
CA ILE A 55 -20.02 -16.14 -9.53
C ILE A 55 -18.53 -16.38 -9.74
N VAL A 56 -18.11 -17.62 -9.99
CA VAL A 56 -16.68 -17.95 -10.21
C VAL A 56 -16.12 -17.27 -11.47
N LYS A 57 -16.91 -17.13 -12.54
CA LYS A 57 -16.49 -16.40 -13.75
C LYS A 57 -16.27 -14.90 -13.55
N ASN A 58 -16.86 -14.31 -12.52
CA ASN A 58 -16.70 -12.90 -12.20
C ASN A 58 -15.58 -12.62 -11.19
N LEU A 59 -14.92 -13.65 -10.64
CA LEU A 59 -13.68 -13.47 -9.89
C LEU A 59 -12.61 -13.04 -10.88
N LYS A 60 -12.32 -11.74 -10.93
CA LYS A 60 -11.14 -11.23 -11.63
C LYS A 60 -9.94 -11.95 -11.03
N SER A 61 -9.32 -12.80 -11.84
CA SER A 61 -8.02 -13.37 -11.50
C SER A 61 -7.09 -12.20 -11.18
N SER A 62 -6.67 -12.09 -9.94
CA SER A 62 -5.54 -11.23 -9.60
C SER A 62 -4.36 -11.85 -10.35
N ASN A 63 -3.84 -11.14 -11.36
CA ASN A 63 -2.61 -11.55 -12.02
C ASN A 63 -1.52 -11.57 -10.93
N ALA A 64 -1.19 -12.76 -10.45
CA ALA A 64 -0.03 -12.95 -9.61
C ALA A 64 1.18 -12.49 -10.44
N TYR A 65 1.81 -11.40 -10.04
CA TYR A 65 3.03 -10.93 -10.67
C TYR A 65 4.08 -12.05 -10.56
N SER A 66 4.55 -12.54 -11.70
CA SER A 66 5.60 -13.55 -11.70
C SER A 66 6.91 -12.92 -11.21
N ILE A 67 7.47 -13.44 -10.12
CA ILE A 67 8.76 -13.02 -9.58
C ILE A 67 9.88 -13.18 -10.64
N SER A 68 9.68 -14.04 -11.64
CA SER A 68 10.64 -14.25 -12.74
C SER A 68 10.94 -12.98 -13.56
N ASN A 69 10.07 -11.98 -13.52
CA ASN A 69 10.24 -10.71 -14.23
C ASN A 69 10.77 -9.58 -13.34
N PHE A 70 11.05 -9.87 -12.07
CA PHE A 70 11.62 -8.87 -11.17
C PHE A 70 13.09 -8.61 -11.49
N ARG A 71 13.41 -7.34 -11.76
CA ARG A 71 14.77 -6.86 -11.98
C ARG A 71 15.11 -5.84 -10.91
N ALA A 72 15.95 -6.22 -9.96
CA ALA A 72 16.27 -5.39 -8.80
C ALA A 72 16.89 -4.03 -9.18
N GLY A 73 17.59 -3.95 -10.30
CA GLY A 73 18.22 -2.73 -10.80
C GLY A 73 17.33 -1.89 -11.73
N ASN A 74 16.14 -2.39 -12.08
CA ASN A 74 15.18 -1.70 -12.94
C ASN A 74 13.74 -1.98 -12.46
N ILE A 75 13.39 -1.43 -11.31
CA ILE A 75 12.06 -1.58 -10.71
C ILE A 75 11.01 -0.78 -11.49
N ILE A 76 11.41 0.36 -12.03
CA ILE A 76 10.58 1.28 -12.80
C ILE A 76 11.42 1.90 -13.93
N SER A 77 10.90 1.95 -15.15
CA SER A 77 11.60 2.59 -16.27
C SER A 77 11.57 4.12 -16.14
N ASP A 78 12.57 4.80 -16.69
CA ASP A 78 12.64 6.27 -16.74
C ASP A 78 11.40 6.86 -17.41
N TYR A 79 10.89 6.21 -18.45
CA TYR A 79 9.65 6.62 -19.11
C TYR A 79 8.46 6.63 -18.14
N THR A 80 8.29 5.57 -17.35
CA THR A 80 7.23 5.50 -16.35
C THR A 80 7.48 6.48 -15.22
N MET A 81 8.72 6.61 -14.76
CA MET A 81 9.12 7.52 -13.69
C MET A 81 8.84 8.99 -14.03
N THR A 82 8.99 9.37 -15.31
CA THR A 82 8.87 10.75 -15.79
C THR A 82 7.53 11.07 -16.46
N ASN A 83 6.61 10.12 -16.58
CA ASN A 83 5.31 10.35 -17.23
C ASN A 83 4.36 11.13 -16.30
N THR A 84 4.37 12.45 -16.42
CA THR A 84 3.51 13.34 -15.63
C THR A 84 2.03 13.31 -16.05
N GLY A 85 1.72 12.74 -17.20
CA GLY A 85 0.37 12.67 -17.76
C GLY A 85 -0.49 11.52 -17.24
N THR A 86 0.03 10.71 -16.30
CA THR A 86 -0.71 9.51 -15.79
C THR A 86 -1.93 9.85 -14.97
N MET A 87 -1.90 10.98 -14.26
CA MET A 87 -3.04 11.50 -13.47
C MET A 87 -3.02 13.03 -13.48
N ASN A 88 -4.16 13.64 -13.68
CA ASN A 88 -4.35 15.08 -13.42
C ASN A 88 -4.72 15.29 -11.94
N GLN A 89 -4.81 16.56 -11.51
CA GLN A 89 -5.12 16.91 -10.12
C GLN A 89 -6.45 16.33 -9.64
N GLN A 90 -7.49 16.34 -10.48
CA GLN A 90 -8.80 15.78 -10.14
C GLN A 90 -8.71 14.26 -9.94
N GLN A 91 -8.02 13.55 -10.82
CA GLN A 91 -7.82 12.10 -10.70
C GLN A 91 -7.02 11.71 -9.46
N ILE A 92 -6.04 12.54 -9.07
CA ILE A 92 -5.32 12.35 -7.80
C ILE A 92 -6.29 12.52 -6.62
N GLN A 93 -7.14 13.55 -6.63
CA GLN A 93 -8.13 13.78 -5.59
C GLN A 93 -9.14 12.62 -5.49
N GLU A 94 -9.66 12.15 -6.62
CA GLU A 94 -10.57 11.00 -6.68
C GLU A 94 -9.92 9.74 -6.14
N PHE A 95 -8.66 9.49 -6.50
CA PHE A 95 -7.88 8.36 -5.99
C PHE A 95 -7.71 8.43 -4.46
N LEU A 96 -7.31 9.58 -3.93
CA LEU A 96 -7.18 9.78 -2.48
C LEU A 96 -8.51 9.56 -1.79
N THR A 97 -9.60 10.14 -2.28
CA THR A 97 -10.94 9.97 -1.71
C THR A 97 -11.38 8.50 -1.70
N GLN A 98 -11.06 7.74 -2.76
CA GLN A 98 -11.38 6.33 -2.85
C GLN A 98 -10.55 5.45 -1.90
N LYS A 99 -9.27 5.78 -1.72
CA LYS A 99 -8.32 4.95 -0.95
C LYS A 99 -8.24 5.33 0.52
N ASN A 100 -8.67 6.54 0.87
CA ASN A 100 -8.53 7.14 2.18
C ASN A 100 -9.89 7.56 2.74
N PRO A 101 -10.79 6.63 3.02
CA PRO A 101 -12.11 6.94 3.58
C PRO A 101 -11.97 7.27 5.07
N CYS A 102 -11.97 8.52 5.41
CA CYS A 102 -11.83 9.05 6.78
C CYS A 102 -13.13 9.01 7.60
N ASN A 103 -13.95 8.01 7.47
CA ASN A 103 -15.35 8.16 7.88
C ASN A 103 -15.71 7.62 9.26
N ASP A 104 -14.91 6.72 9.88
CA ASP A 104 -15.45 5.83 10.91
C ASP A 104 -14.51 5.64 12.10
N TYR A 105 -14.02 6.75 12.72
CA TYR A 105 -12.99 6.53 13.72
C TYR A 105 -13.39 6.89 15.12
N ASN A 106 -13.12 5.92 15.94
CA ASN A 106 -13.17 6.04 17.39
C ASN A 106 -12.05 7.00 17.87
N ILE A 107 -12.38 8.27 18.01
CA ILE A 107 -11.49 9.33 18.53
C ILE A 107 -10.88 8.94 19.88
N SER A 108 -11.55 8.09 20.67
CA SER A 108 -11.00 7.60 21.94
C SER A 108 -9.67 6.86 21.77
N ARG A 109 -9.37 6.32 20.58
CA ARG A 109 -8.06 5.70 20.29
C ARG A 109 -6.95 6.75 20.25
N ALA A 110 -7.21 7.95 19.74
CA ALA A 110 -6.23 9.03 19.68
C ALA A 110 -5.75 9.44 21.08
N SER A 111 -6.63 9.41 22.08
CA SER A 111 -6.30 9.74 23.48
C SER A 111 -5.30 8.77 24.12
N GLN A 112 -5.12 7.57 23.56
CA GLN A 112 -4.15 6.59 24.03
C GLN A 112 -2.71 6.93 23.60
N TYR A 113 -2.55 7.91 22.71
CA TYR A 113 -1.25 8.33 22.17
C TYR A 113 -1.04 9.84 22.36
N PRO A 114 -0.87 10.32 23.60
CA PRO A 114 -0.85 11.76 23.93
C PRO A 114 0.30 12.54 23.29
N GLY A 115 1.32 11.86 22.76
CA GLY A 115 2.44 12.49 22.04
C GLY A 115 2.15 12.84 20.58
N TYR A 116 0.97 12.43 20.06
CA TYR A 116 0.56 12.69 18.68
C TYR A 116 -0.57 13.70 18.64
N HIS A 117 -0.52 14.60 17.67
CA HIS A 117 -1.60 15.54 17.38
C HIS A 117 -2.30 15.11 16.09
N TYR A 118 -3.63 15.11 16.15
CA TYR A 118 -4.49 14.69 15.06
C TYR A 118 -5.38 15.86 14.65
N HIS A 119 -5.64 15.98 13.36
CA HIS A 119 -6.65 16.90 12.87
C HIS A 119 -8.02 16.23 12.96
N ILE A 120 -8.92 16.82 13.77
CA ILE A 120 -10.27 16.29 14.02
C ILE A 120 -11.27 17.41 13.78
N GLU A 121 -12.21 17.19 12.86
CA GLU A 121 -13.31 18.08 12.57
C GLU A 121 -14.65 17.34 12.68
N ASN A 122 -15.63 17.97 13.32
CA ASN A 122 -16.98 17.42 13.49
C ASN A 122 -17.01 15.97 14.05
N GLY A 123 -16.07 15.65 14.95
CA GLY A 123 -15.96 14.32 15.54
C GLY A 123 -15.37 13.24 14.62
N LYS A 124 -14.66 13.61 13.56
CA LYS A 124 -13.97 12.70 12.63
C LYS A 124 -12.53 13.14 12.43
N PHE A 125 -11.66 12.17 12.16
CA PHE A 125 -10.32 12.49 11.70
C PHE A 125 -10.38 13.10 10.30
N VAL A 126 -9.51 14.08 10.03
CA VAL A 126 -9.27 14.61 8.69
C VAL A 126 -8.05 13.88 8.13
N CYS A 127 -8.25 13.12 7.05
CA CYS A 127 -7.20 12.34 6.43
C CYS A 127 -6.64 13.05 5.20
N LEU A 128 -5.64 12.45 4.56
CA LEU A 128 -4.94 13.05 3.43
C LEU A 128 -5.86 13.50 2.29
N SER A 129 -6.97 12.79 2.06
CA SER A 129 -7.96 13.14 1.02
C SER A 129 -8.71 14.46 1.29
N GLU A 130 -8.81 14.88 2.56
CA GLU A 130 -9.56 16.07 3.01
C GLU A 130 -8.63 17.14 3.61
N GLU A 131 -7.39 16.77 3.96
CA GLU A 131 -6.42 17.66 4.59
C GLU A 131 -5.97 18.78 3.66
N THR A 132 -5.75 19.95 4.26
CA THR A 132 -5.22 21.13 3.57
C THR A 132 -3.95 21.62 4.22
N PHE A 133 -3.03 22.08 3.41
CA PHE A 133 -1.71 22.54 3.82
C PHE A 133 -1.54 24.01 3.44
N GLU A 134 -1.21 24.84 4.42
CA GLU A 134 -1.01 26.26 4.18
C GLU A 134 0.41 26.54 3.67
N TYR A 135 0.49 27.32 2.60
CA TYR A 135 1.75 27.82 2.08
C TYR A 135 1.56 29.26 1.57
N ASN A 136 2.31 30.20 2.13
CA ASN A 136 2.23 31.64 1.81
C ASN A 136 0.81 32.22 1.90
N GLY A 137 0.05 31.81 2.91
CA GLY A 137 -1.34 32.26 3.11
C GLY A 137 -2.37 31.60 2.19
N VAL A 138 -1.97 30.61 1.37
CA VAL A 138 -2.87 29.86 0.47
C VAL A 138 -3.00 28.43 0.98
N LYS A 139 -4.23 27.95 1.15
CA LYS A 139 -4.51 26.55 1.47
C LYS A 139 -4.50 25.71 0.20
N GLN A 140 -3.75 24.63 0.22
CA GLN A 140 -3.62 23.67 -0.88
C GLN A 140 -4.08 22.29 -0.42
N THR A 141 -4.84 21.56 -1.26
CA THR A 141 -5.15 20.15 -1.00
C THR A 141 -3.93 19.27 -1.23
N ALA A 142 -3.92 18.06 -0.66
CA ALA A 142 -2.86 17.09 -0.95
C ALA A 142 -2.74 16.79 -2.45
N ALA A 143 -3.87 16.65 -3.14
CA ALA A 143 -3.89 16.42 -4.59
C ALA A 143 -3.23 17.56 -5.38
N GLN A 144 -3.48 18.81 -4.97
CA GLN A 144 -2.85 19.97 -5.60
C GLN A 144 -1.33 19.96 -5.37
N VAL A 145 -0.89 19.72 -4.14
CA VAL A 145 0.56 19.67 -3.81
C VAL A 145 1.27 18.58 -4.61
N ILE A 146 0.67 17.37 -4.70
CA ILE A 146 1.24 16.23 -5.43
C ILE A 146 1.29 16.55 -6.93
N TYR A 147 0.21 17.10 -7.49
CA TYR A 147 0.15 17.45 -8.89
C TYR A 147 1.17 18.52 -9.26
N GLU A 148 1.25 19.64 -8.53
CA GLU A 148 2.22 20.71 -8.75
C GLU A 148 3.65 20.18 -8.66
N ALA A 149 3.99 19.39 -7.63
CA ALA A 149 5.31 18.79 -7.51
C ALA A 149 5.65 17.85 -8.68
N SER A 150 4.67 17.07 -9.13
CA SER A 150 4.80 16.20 -10.30
C SER A 150 5.14 16.99 -11.56
N GLN A 151 4.42 18.08 -11.85
CA GLN A 151 4.63 18.89 -13.04
C GLN A 151 5.97 19.66 -12.97
N ASP A 152 6.26 20.30 -11.85
CA ASP A 152 7.45 21.13 -11.67
C ASP A 152 8.75 20.32 -11.81
N TYR A 153 8.77 19.10 -11.31
CA TYR A 153 9.97 18.24 -11.34
C TYR A 153 9.90 17.12 -12.37
N ARG A 154 8.85 17.06 -13.19
CA ARG A 154 8.64 16.03 -14.21
C ARG A 154 8.77 14.63 -13.66
N ILE A 155 8.07 14.36 -12.56
CA ILE A 155 7.96 13.04 -11.92
C ILE A 155 6.52 12.59 -12.01
N ASN A 156 6.31 11.32 -12.34
CA ASN A 156 4.98 10.72 -12.39
C ASN A 156 4.26 10.86 -11.04
N PRO A 157 3.04 11.44 -10.98
CA PRO A 157 2.31 11.61 -9.73
C PRO A 157 2.04 10.30 -9.00
N GLN A 158 1.90 9.18 -9.71
CA GLN A 158 1.73 7.86 -9.09
C GLN A 158 2.97 7.45 -8.29
N VAL A 159 4.17 7.84 -8.71
CA VAL A 159 5.40 7.60 -7.95
C VAL A 159 5.38 8.34 -6.62
N LEU A 160 4.91 9.57 -6.59
CA LEU A 160 4.77 10.37 -5.36
C LEU A 160 3.72 9.78 -4.43
N LEU A 161 2.60 9.27 -4.98
CA LEU A 161 1.58 8.58 -4.19
C LEU A 161 2.13 7.28 -3.55
N VAL A 162 2.87 6.47 -4.32
CA VAL A 162 3.53 5.26 -3.81
C VAL A 162 4.54 5.59 -2.72
N LEU A 163 5.31 6.67 -2.88
CA LEU A 163 6.26 7.12 -1.88
C LEU A 163 5.57 7.50 -0.56
N LEU A 164 4.47 8.26 -0.62
CA LEU A 164 3.69 8.66 0.56
C LEU A 164 3.12 7.45 1.31
N GLU A 165 2.66 6.45 0.59
CA GLU A 165 2.19 5.19 1.19
C GLU A 165 3.35 4.41 1.81
N LYS A 166 4.46 4.24 1.08
CA LYS A 166 5.61 3.48 1.54
C LYS A 166 6.25 4.07 2.80
N GLU A 167 6.39 5.40 2.86
CA GLU A 167 7.14 6.05 3.95
C GLU A 167 6.29 6.25 5.21
N GLN A 168 5.02 6.62 5.08
CA GLN A 168 4.17 6.98 6.21
C GLN A 168 2.79 6.33 6.20
N GLY A 169 2.44 5.52 5.19
CA GLY A 169 1.11 4.92 5.03
C GLY A 169 0.00 5.93 4.75
N LEU A 170 0.33 7.14 4.34
CA LEU A 170 -0.62 8.28 4.30
C LEU A 170 -1.78 8.09 3.32
N ILE A 171 -1.63 7.22 2.31
CA ILE A 171 -2.70 6.98 1.32
C ILE A 171 -3.86 6.18 1.93
N THR A 172 -3.55 5.26 2.85
CA THR A 172 -4.54 4.35 3.44
C THR A 172 -4.77 4.61 4.93
N ASP A 173 -3.99 5.49 5.56
CA ASP A 173 -4.15 5.82 6.98
C ASP A 173 -5.44 6.61 7.21
N THR A 174 -6.21 6.14 8.15
CA THR A 174 -7.55 6.64 8.47
C THR A 174 -7.59 7.51 9.72
N TRP A 175 -6.45 7.72 10.36
CA TRP A 175 -6.25 8.59 11.54
C TRP A 175 -4.82 9.15 11.57
N PRO A 176 -4.38 9.80 10.50
CA PRO A 176 -3.02 10.29 10.39
C PRO A 176 -2.73 11.37 11.44
N ASN A 177 -1.49 11.38 11.89
CA ASN A 177 -1.03 12.35 12.88
C ASN A 177 -0.05 13.36 12.27
N HIS A 178 0.18 14.45 13.02
CA HIS A 178 1.04 15.54 12.57
C HIS A 178 2.47 15.14 12.21
N ILE A 179 3.02 14.06 12.83
CA ILE A 179 4.38 13.61 12.54
C ILE A 179 4.46 12.99 11.14
N GLN A 180 3.43 12.25 10.75
CA GLN A 180 3.35 11.67 9.40
C GLN A 180 3.33 12.76 8.33
N TYR A 181 2.54 13.82 8.52
CA TYR A 181 2.54 14.97 7.59
C TYR A 181 3.85 15.75 7.62
N ARG A 182 4.45 15.91 8.83
CA ARG A 182 5.70 16.64 9.00
C ARG A 182 6.86 16.02 8.23
N SER A 183 6.92 14.70 8.15
CA SER A 183 7.99 13.93 7.48
C SER A 183 7.43 12.96 6.43
N ALA A 184 6.47 13.43 5.64
CA ALA A 184 5.62 12.62 4.78
C ALA A 184 6.35 11.70 3.80
N THR A 185 7.52 12.09 3.32
CA THR A 185 8.36 11.29 2.40
C THR A 185 9.68 10.85 3.00
N GLY A 186 9.94 11.18 4.27
CA GLY A 186 11.23 10.92 4.91
C GLY A 186 12.38 11.78 4.39
N PHE A 187 12.12 12.77 3.54
CA PHE A 187 13.19 13.63 3.01
C PHE A 187 13.86 14.42 4.13
N GLY A 188 15.19 14.38 4.17
CA GLY A 188 15.96 15.03 5.23
C GLY A 188 15.86 14.35 6.59
N CYS A 189 15.46 13.08 6.65
CA CYS A 189 15.36 12.26 7.86
C CYS A 189 16.33 11.08 7.79
N PRO A 190 17.62 11.27 8.10
CA PRO A 190 18.61 10.19 8.06
C PRO A 190 18.37 9.18 9.20
N ASP A 191 18.72 7.91 8.97
CA ASP A 191 18.53 6.83 9.94
C ASP A 191 19.33 7.01 11.25
N THR A 192 20.40 7.80 11.21
CA THR A 192 21.37 7.94 12.31
C THR A 192 21.28 9.28 13.05
N ALA A 193 20.40 10.18 12.63
CA ALA A 193 20.24 11.51 13.24
C ALA A 193 18.77 11.98 13.20
N ALA A 194 18.48 13.07 13.92
CA ALA A 194 17.18 13.73 13.85
C ALA A 194 16.93 14.29 12.44
N CYS A 195 15.65 14.33 12.05
CA CYS A 195 15.25 14.96 10.80
C CYS A 195 15.61 16.46 10.77
N ASP A 196 16.06 16.95 9.64
CA ASP A 196 16.33 18.38 9.43
C ASP A 196 15.01 19.15 9.31
N SER A 197 14.74 20.00 10.29
CA SER A 197 13.48 20.74 10.41
C SER A 197 13.19 21.68 9.25
N LYS A 198 14.20 22.08 8.47
CA LYS A 198 13.97 22.93 7.27
C LYS A 198 13.16 22.22 6.18
N TYR A 199 13.06 20.88 6.25
CA TYR A 199 12.27 20.08 5.30
C TYR A 199 10.92 19.62 5.86
N TYR A 200 10.54 20.07 7.05
CA TYR A 200 9.26 19.71 7.65
C TYR A 200 8.05 20.27 6.89
N GLY A 201 6.96 19.50 6.97
CA GLY A 201 5.67 19.84 6.39
C GLY A 201 5.39 19.14 5.05
N PHE A 202 4.14 18.74 4.85
CA PHE A 202 3.70 17.89 3.74
C PHE A 202 4.18 18.42 2.38
N ARG A 203 3.86 19.68 2.07
CA ARG A 203 4.24 20.31 0.80
C ARG A 203 5.77 20.29 0.59
N ASN A 204 6.51 20.65 1.64
CA ASN A 204 7.97 20.72 1.59
C ASN A 204 8.58 19.32 1.37
N GLN A 205 8.03 18.31 2.05
CA GLN A 205 8.43 16.92 1.91
C GLN A 205 8.20 16.39 0.48
N VAL A 206 6.99 16.55 -0.06
CA VAL A 206 6.63 16.07 -1.39
C VAL A 206 7.48 16.74 -2.48
N ARG A 207 7.64 18.06 -2.42
CA ARG A 207 8.41 18.81 -3.41
C ARG A 207 9.90 18.47 -3.38
N ASN A 208 10.49 18.32 -2.20
CA ASN A 208 11.91 17.96 -2.10
C ASN A 208 12.18 16.51 -2.50
N ALA A 209 11.24 15.60 -2.25
CA ALA A 209 11.34 14.23 -2.76
C ALA A 209 11.27 14.19 -4.30
N ALA A 210 10.31 14.91 -4.91
CA ALA A 210 10.21 15.03 -6.37
C ALA A 210 11.47 15.65 -6.98
N ARG A 211 12.01 16.71 -6.35
CA ARG A 211 13.27 17.34 -6.74
C ARG A 211 14.44 16.36 -6.71
N LEU A 212 14.54 15.57 -5.63
CA LEU A 212 15.61 14.56 -5.51
C LEU A 212 15.50 13.50 -6.60
N PHE A 213 14.31 12.99 -6.88
CA PHE A 213 14.10 12.07 -7.99
C PHE A 213 14.54 12.67 -9.33
N ARG A 214 14.23 13.94 -9.58
CA ARG A 214 14.68 14.63 -10.79
C ARG A 214 16.19 14.76 -10.84
N GLU A 215 16.81 15.13 -9.73
CA GLU A 215 18.27 15.25 -9.61
C GLU A 215 18.98 13.90 -9.90
N VAL A 216 18.43 12.80 -9.39
CA VAL A 216 18.95 11.43 -9.68
C VAL A 216 18.84 11.12 -11.17
N LEU A 217 17.68 11.38 -11.79
CA LEU A 217 17.47 11.14 -13.22
C LEU A 217 18.35 12.01 -14.12
N ASP A 218 18.73 13.20 -13.65
CA ASP A 218 19.64 14.09 -14.37
C ASP A 218 21.13 13.75 -14.12
N GLY A 219 21.42 12.66 -13.39
CA GLY A 219 22.78 12.20 -13.10
C GLY A 219 23.48 12.96 -11.99
N GLY A 220 22.77 13.77 -11.21
CA GLY A 220 23.31 14.53 -10.07
C GLY A 220 23.62 13.69 -8.82
N TYR A 221 23.20 12.41 -8.79
CA TYR A 221 23.42 11.50 -7.68
C TYR A 221 24.30 10.32 -8.10
N THR A 222 25.49 10.24 -7.53
CA THR A 222 26.55 9.35 -8.01
C THR A 222 26.84 8.15 -7.09
N ASN A 223 26.11 8.00 -5.97
CA ASN A 223 26.38 6.93 -5.01
C ASN A 223 26.10 5.52 -5.55
N TYR A 224 25.18 5.42 -6.50
CA TYR A 224 24.81 4.17 -7.16
C TYR A 224 24.75 4.38 -8.68
N PRO A 225 25.93 4.44 -9.36
CA PRO A 225 25.95 4.64 -10.82
C PRO A 225 25.39 3.44 -11.58
N VAL A 226 25.08 3.66 -12.85
CA VAL A 226 24.74 2.56 -13.78
C VAL A 226 25.88 1.52 -13.77
N GLY A 227 25.51 0.23 -13.68
CA GLY A 227 26.45 -0.87 -13.58
C GLY A 227 26.32 -1.68 -12.30
N GLU A 228 27.33 -2.51 -12.00
CA GLU A 228 27.34 -3.34 -10.79
C GLU A 228 27.62 -2.48 -9.56
N ASN A 229 26.71 -2.52 -8.59
CA ASN A 229 26.82 -1.84 -7.31
C ASN A 229 26.66 -2.83 -6.16
N PHE A 230 27.36 -2.63 -5.05
CA PHE A 230 27.12 -3.34 -3.81
C PHE A 230 26.17 -2.52 -2.94
N VAL A 231 24.97 -3.04 -2.68
CA VAL A 231 23.94 -2.37 -1.89
C VAL A 231 23.80 -3.06 -0.54
N HIS A 232 24.02 -2.30 0.54
CA HIS A 232 23.84 -2.79 1.89
C HIS A 232 22.37 -2.94 2.26
N TYR A 233 22.02 -4.01 2.99
CA TYR A 233 20.67 -4.25 3.48
C TYR A 233 20.25 -3.32 4.63
N ASN A 234 21.23 -2.73 5.31
CA ASN A 234 21.04 -1.89 6.48
C ASN A 234 22.22 -0.93 6.62
N PRO A 235 22.06 0.27 7.21
CA PRO A 235 23.16 1.14 7.58
C PRO A 235 24.23 0.47 8.46
N ASN A 236 23.85 -0.54 9.24
CA ASN A 236 24.80 -1.40 9.92
C ASN A 236 25.41 -2.41 8.92
N PHE A 237 26.66 -2.20 8.53
CA PHE A 237 27.38 -3.04 7.57
C PHE A 237 27.48 -4.52 7.96
N ALA A 238 27.37 -4.85 9.26
CA ALA A 238 27.34 -6.23 9.73
C ALA A 238 26.13 -7.02 9.21
N CYS A 239 25.08 -6.35 8.77
CA CYS A 239 23.92 -6.98 8.14
C CYS A 239 24.17 -7.46 6.70
N GLY A 240 25.36 -7.16 6.14
CA GLY A 240 25.72 -7.53 4.78
C GLY A 240 25.01 -6.70 3.70
N GLY A 241 25.06 -7.20 2.47
CA GLY A 241 24.47 -6.57 1.30
C GLY A 241 24.48 -7.54 0.11
N SER A 242 24.07 -7.05 -1.05
CA SER A 242 24.14 -7.81 -2.31
C SER A 242 24.62 -6.94 -3.47
N LYS A 243 25.14 -7.60 -4.49
CA LYS A 243 25.44 -6.96 -5.76
C LYS A 243 24.13 -6.81 -6.57
N VAL A 244 23.91 -5.61 -7.06
CA VAL A 244 22.77 -5.26 -7.93
C VAL A 244 23.32 -4.55 -9.16
N TYR A 245 22.88 -4.95 -10.34
CA TYR A 245 23.17 -4.23 -11.58
C TYR A 245 22.10 -3.19 -11.79
N ILE A 246 22.47 -1.91 -11.75
CA ILE A 246 21.58 -0.75 -11.97
C ILE A 246 21.62 -0.42 -13.46
N GLU A 247 20.44 -0.27 -14.05
CA GLU A 247 20.25 0.03 -15.49
C GLU A 247 19.82 1.47 -15.73
#